data_ae6f0d21e0ef896428e9880dcc2d159b
#
_entry.id   ae6f0d21e0ef896428e9880dcc2d159b
#
_cell.length_a   1.000
_cell.length_b   1.000
_cell.length_c   1.000
_cell.angle_alpha   90.00
_cell.angle_beta   90.00
_cell.angle_gamma   90.00
#
_symmetry.space_group_name_H-M   'P 1'
#
loop_
_entity.id
_entity.type
_entity.pdbx_description
1 polymer ?
#
loop_
_entity_poly.entity_id
_entity_poly.type
_entity_poly.pdbx_seq_one_letter_code
_entity_poly.pdbx_strand_id
1 'polypeptide(L)'
;KFLPHIDNNYDFAELLSEWLGELNVSHTGGRYYASGQSEPTASLGLLFDWNYRDKGMRIAEVIEKGPFDNASTKAKAGIIIEKIDGTEITPEMDYYTLLNDKAKKKTLVSLYNPQTKERWEEVVIPISGSALNTLLYTRWVKQRAADVDRWSGGRLGYVHIESIGDDSFRSVYSDILGKYNN
;
A
#
# COMPACT_ATOMS: atom_id res chain seq x y z
N LYS A 1 41.59 -0.77 4.81
CA LYS A 1 41.24 -2.07 5.41
C LYS A 1 39.98 -2.68 4.74
N PHE A 2 38.91 -1.92 4.52
CA PHE A 2 37.61 -2.44 4.00
C PHE A 2 37.48 -2.38 2.48
N LEU A 3 38.18 -1.48 1.78
CA LEU A 3 38.08 -1.30 0.33
C LEU A 3 38.21 -2.60 -0.51
N PRO A 4 39.04 -3.58 -0.18
CA PRO A 4 39.09 -4.84 -0.91
C PRO A 4 37.86 -5.74 -0.80
N HIS A 5 36.91 -5.39 0.07
CA HIS A 5 35.67 -6.14 0.35
C HIS A 5 34.42 -5.40 -0.13
N ILE A 6 34.59 -4.33 -0.89
CA ILE A 6 33.48 -3.56 -1.46
C ILE A 6 33.31 -4.00 -2.91
N ASP A 7 32.24 -4.74 -3.18
CA ASP A 7 31.97 -5.31 -4.49
C ASP A 7 30.98 -4.47 -5.31
N ASN A 8 30.22 -3.57 -4.65
CA ASN A 8 29.19 -2.78 -5.27
C ASN A 8 28.95 -1.45 -4.54
N ASN A 9 28.08 -0.60 -5.11
CA ASN A 9 27.78 0.71 -4.54
C ASN A 9 26.96 0.66 -3.26
N TYR A 10 26.22 -0.43 -2.98
CA TYR A 10 25.50 -0.60 -1.71
C TYR A 10 26.49 -0.81 -0.58
N ASP A 11 27.48 -1.71 -0.76
CA ASP A 11 28.55 -1.95 0.22
C ASP A 11 29.35 -0.67 0.48
N PHE A 12 29.61 0.12 -0.57
CA PHE A 12 30.28 1.39 -0.44
C PHE A 12 29.46 2.42 0.35
N ALA A 13 28.15 2.50 0.11
CA ALA A 13 27.28 3.39 0.87
C ALA A 13 27.17 2.99 2.35
N GLU A 14 27.13 1.69 2.64
CA GLU A 14 27.15 1.16 4.00
C GLU A 14 28.45 1.53 4.72
N LEU A 15 29.60 1.31 4.09
CA LEU A 15 30.90 1.72 4.64
C LEU A 15 30.95 3.22 4.93
N LEU A 16 30.44 4.05 3.99
CA LEU A 16 30.36 5.50 4.21
C LEU A 16 29.43 5.84 5.38
N SER A 17 28.31 5.13 5.52
CA SER A 17 27.35 5.34 6.62
C SER A 17 27.97 5.02 7.97
N GLU A 18 28.68 3.89 8.08
CA GLU A 18 29.43 3.53 9.28
C GLU A 18 30.50 4.57 9.62
N TRP A 19 31.29 4.96 8.63
CA TRP A 19 32.35 5.95 8.83
C TRP A 19 31.81 7.32 9.25
N LEU A 20 30.71 7.77 8.64
CA LEU A 20 30.05 9.01 9.05
C LEU A 20 29.46 8.92 10.46
N GLY A 21 29.10 7.72 10.91
CA GLY A 21 28.67 7.46 12.29
C GLY A 21 29.73 7.79 13.34
N GLU A 22 31.03 7.65 12.99
CA GLU A 22 32.14 8.00 13.88
C GLU A 22 32.19 9.51 14.24
N LEU A 23 31.56 10.35 13.42
CA LEU A 23 31.47 11.79 13.70
C LEU A 23 30.55 12.12 14.88
N ASN A 24 29.79 11.15 15.38
CA ASN A 24 28.82 11.32 16.47
C ASN A 24 27.87 12.51 16.25
N VAL A 25 27.47 12.74 15.02
CA VAL A 25 26.54 13.80 14.61
C VAL A 25 25.22 13.18 14.16
N SER A 26 24.13 13.80 14.57
CA SER A 26 22.77 13.35 14.20
C SER A 26 22.53 13.46 12.67
N HIS A 27 21.83 12.46 12.11
CA HIS A 27 21.41 12.44 10.69
C HIS A 27 22.54 12.38 9.65
N THR A 28 23.69 11.82 10.00
CA THR A 28 24.74 11.51 9.04
C THR A 28 24.58 10.08 8.50
N GLY A 29 24.89 9.86 7.23
CA GLY A 29 24.86 8.54 6.60
C GLY A 29 25.03 8.63 5.09
N GLY A 30 25.47 7.53 4.49
CA GLY A 30 25.53 7.34 3.03
C GLY A 30 24.40 6.43 2.57
N ARG A 31 23.79 6.74 1.42
CA ARG A 31 22.80 5.88 0.77
C ARG A 31 23.06 5.82 -0.72
N TYR A 32 22.93 4.63 -1.28
CA TYR A 32 22.96 4.45 -2.72
C TYR A 32 21.57 4.11 -3.25
N TYR A 33 21.19 4.78 -4.32
CA TYR A 33 19.98 4.48 -5.06
C TYR A 33 20.39 4.09 -6.47
N ALA A 34 20.14 2.83 -6.83
CA ALA A 34 20.41 2.39 -8.20
C ALA A 34 19.58 3.22 -9.18
N SER A 35 20.26 3.82 -10.16
CA SER A 35 19.59 4.40 -11.32
C SER A 35 19.21 3.27 -12.27
N GLY A 36 18.02 2.73 -12.12
CA GLY A 36 17.45 1.72 -13.01
C GLY A 36 16.10 2.17 -13.51
N GLN A 37 15.75 1.82 -14.73
CA GLN A 37 14.36 1.89 -15.17
C GLN A 37 13.60 0.78 -14.44
N SER A 38 13.05 1.09 -13.28
CA SER A 38 12.03 0.22 -12.70
C SER A 38 10.73 0.52 -13.42
N GLU A 39 10.12 -0.49 -14.01
CA GLU A 39 8.74 -0.39 -14.47
C GLU A 39 7.85 -0.27 -13.23
N PRO A 40 7.30 0.91 -12.92
CA PRO A 40 6.56 1.10 -11.69
C PRO A 40 5.24 0.34 -11.77
N THR A 41 5.10 -0.68 -10.93
CA THR A 41 3.87 -1.45 -10.83
C THR A 41 2.78 -0.62 -10.15
N ALA A 42 1.64 -0.50 -10.81
CA ALA A 42 0.46 0.15 -10.26
C ALA A 42 -0.34 -0.79 -9.35
N SER A 43 -1.29 -0.24 -8.63
CA SER A 43 -2.17 -1.00 -7.73
C SER A 43 -3.64 -0.75 -8.03
N LEU A 44 -4.42 -1.81 -7.93
CA LEU A 44 -5.89 -1.76 -7.97
C LEU A 44 -6.51 -1.30 -6.64
N GLY A 45 -5.71 -1.09 -5.58
CA GLY A 45 -6.21 -0.71 -4.27
C GLY A 45 -7.00 -1.83 -3.59
N LEU A 46 -6.58 -3.06 -3.79
CA LEU A 46 -7.23 -4.25 -3.27
C LEU A 46 -6.23 -5.08 -2.44
N LEU A 47 -6.73 -5.73 -1.40
CA LEU A 47 -6.03 -6.84 -0.75
C LEU A 47 -6.61 -8.16 -1.25
N PHE A 48 -5.74 -9.13 -1.48
CA PHE A 48 -6.14 -10.43 -2.02
C PHE A 48 -6.03 -11.55 -0.96
N ASP A 49 -6.85 -12.56 -1.13
CA ASP A 49 -6.79 -13.77 -0.31
C ASP A 49 -5.70 -14.69 -0.82
N TRP A 50 -4.57 -14.69 -0.15
CA TRP A 50 -3.41 -15.50 -0.49
C TRP A 50 -3.59 -17.00 -0.27
N ASN A 51 -4.69 -17.44 0.33
CA ASN A 51 -5.05 -18.86 0.44
C ASN A 51 -5.86 -19.36 -0.76
N TYR A 52 -6.36 -18.46 -1.60
CA TYR A 52 -7.03 -18.81 -2.84
C TYR A 52 -6.01 -19.31 -3.86
N ARG A 53 -6.28 -20.50 -4.47
CA ARG A 53 -5.34 -21.17 -5.38
C ARG A 53 -5.92 -21.47 -6.75
N ASP A 54 -7.18 -21.13 -6.99
CA ASP A 54 -7.80 -21.31 -8.31
C ASP A 54 -7.43 -20.12 -9.23
N LYS A 55 -8.00 -20.15 -10.46
CA LYS A 55 -7.81 -19.09 -11.44
C LYS A 55 -8.31 -17.73 -10.96
N GLY A 56 -7.55 -16.68 -11.28
CA GLY A 56 -7.83 -15.32 -10.88
C GLY A 56 -7.36 -14.98 -9.48
N MET A 57 -7.76 -13.82 -8.99
CA MET A 57 -7.41 -13.32 -7.66
C MET A 57 -8.67 -13.00 -6.86
N ARG A 58 -8.88 -13.68 -5.74
CA ARG A 58 -10.00 -13.42 -4.85
C ARG A 58 -9.74 -12.19 -3.99
N ILE A 59 -10.64 -11.21 -4.07
CA ILE A 59 -10.57 -10.00 -3.26
C ILE A 59 -10.84 -10.37 -1.79
N ALA A 60 -9.93 -10.01 -0.90
CA ALA A 60 -10.11 -10.07 0.55
C ALA A 60 -10.69 -8.76 1.08
N GLU A 61 -10.23 -7.63 0.56
CA GLU A 61 -10.69 -6.30 1.00
C GLU A 61 -10.54 -5.27 -0.13
N VAL A 62 -11.49 -4.35 -0.23
CA VAL A 62 -11.38 -3.13 -1.03
C VAL A 62 -10.86 -2.02 -0.11
N ILE A 63 -9.72 -1.43 -0.47
CA ILE A 63 -9.10 -0.36 0.34
C ILE A 63 -9.90 0.93 0.16
N GLU A 64 -10.29 1.53 1.27
CA GLU A 64 -11.01 2.80 1.30
C GLU A 64 -10.26 3.89 0.51
N LYS A 65 -10.98 4.66 -0.31
CA LYS A 65 -10.46 5.64 -1.27
C LYS A 65 -9.57 5.07 -2.37
N GLY A 66 -9.53 3.75 -2.52
CA GLY A 66 -8.86 3.08 -3.63
C GLY A 66 -9.70 3.11 -4.93
N PRO A 67 -9.12 2.62 -6.05
CA PRO A 67 -9.78 2.63 -7.37
C PRO A 67 -11.16 1.97 -7.41
N PHE A 68 -11.39 0.95 -6.60
CA PHE A 68 -12.67 0.25 -6.49
C PHE A 68 -13.58 0.77 -5.36
N ASP A 69 -13.16 1.75 -4.58
CA ASP A 69 -14.00 2.33 -3.53
C ASP A 69 -14.86 3.46 -4.09
N ASN A 70 -15.89 3.11 -4.83
CA ASN A 70 -16.84 4.04 -5.41
C ASN A 70 -18.25 3.42 -5.51
N ALA A 71 -19.28 4.26 -5.62
CA ALA A 71 -20.67 3.82 -5.59
C ALA A 71 -21.11 2.98 -6.81
N SER A 72 -20.36 2.98 -7.90
CA SER A 72 -20.71 2.25 -9.13
C SER A 72 -20.10 0.85 -9.19
N THR A 73 -19.12 0.55 -8.35
CA THR A 73 -18.47 -0.76 -8.32
C THR A 73 -19.36 -1.83 -7.68
N LYS A 74 -19.25 -3.04 -8.21
CA LYS A 74 -19.74 -4.27 -7.56
C LYS A 74 -18.61 -5.08 -6.92
N ALA A 75 -17.37 -4.62 -7.03
CA ALA A 75 -16.21 -5.27 -6.43
C ALA A 75 -16.27 -5.20 -4.90
N LYS A 76 -16.13 -6.35 -4.25
CA LYS A 76 -16.11 -6.50 -2.78
C LYS A 76 -15.39 -7.78 -2.39
N ALA A 77 -15.16 -7.98 -1.11
CA ALA A 77 -14.60 -9.24 -0.61
C ALA A 77 -15.37 -10.46 -1.14
N GLY A 78 -14.63 -11.47 -1.58
CA GLY A 78 -15.13 -12.71 -2.17
C GLY A 78 -15.31 -12.69 -3.69
N ILE A 79 -15.28 -11.53 -4.35
CA ILE A 79 -15.27 -11.41 -5.82
C ILE A 79 -13.89 -11.79 -6.33
N ILE A 80 -13.85 -12.36 -7.53
CA ILE A 80 -12.63 -12.83 -8.18
C ILE A 80 -12.33 -11.92 -9.37
N ILE A 81 -11.11 -11.43 -9.48
CA ILE A 81 -10.61 -10.81 -10.71
C ILE A 81 -10.09 -11.93 -11.61
N GLU A 82 -10.74 -12.12 -12.76
CA GLU A 82 -10.37 -13.16 -13.73
C GLU A 82 -9.36 -12.64 -14.76
N LYS A 83 -9.48 -11.35 -15.18
CA LYS A 83 -8.63 -10.77 -16.24
C LYS A 83 -8.29 -9.31 -15.97
N ILE A 84 -7.15 -8.89 -16.49
CA ILE A 84 -6.73 -7.48 -16.57
C ILE A 84 -6.40 -7.18 -18.04
N ASP A 85 -7.06 -6.17 -18.63
CA ASP A 85 -6.96 -5.79 -20.05
C ASP A 85 -7.06 -7.02 -21.00
N GLY A 86 -7.99 -7.93 -20.70
CA GLY A 86 -8.24 -9.15 -21.46
C GLY A 86 -7.30 -10.32 -21.19
N THR A 87 -6.19 -10.10 -20.47
CA THR A 87 -5.24 -11.16 -20.11
C THR A 87 -5.75 -11.95 -18.91
N GLU A 88 -5.91 -13.25 -19.04
CA GLU A 88 -6.38 -14.15 -17.99
C GLU A 88 -5.31 -14.34 -16.91
N ILE A 89 -5.73 -14.30 -15.65
CA ILE A 89 -4.84 -14.51 -14.51
C ILE A 89 -4.84 -15.98 -14.13
N THR A 90 -3.68 -16.62 -14.27
CA THR A 90 -3.47 -18.03 -13.88
C THR A 90 -2.75 -18.12 -12.53
N PRO A 91 -2.86 -19.25 -11.81
CA PRO A 91 -2.22 -19.42 -10.50
C PRO A 91 -0.69 -19.27 -10.52
N GLU A 92 -0.05 -19.56 -11.66
CA GLU A 92 1.40 -19.52 -11.84
C GLU A 92 1.91 -18.15 -12.31
N MET A 93 0.98 -17.25 -12.70
CA MET A 93 1.35 -15.95 -13.25
C MET A 93 1.72 -14.96 -12.16
N ASP A 94 2.78 -14.20 -12.38
CA ASP A 94 3.02 -12.94 -11.69
C ASP A 94 2.11 -11.85 -12.29
N TYR A 95 0.91 -11.71 -11.73
CA TYR A 95 -0.08 -10.74 -12.20
C TYR A 95 0.35 -9.27 -12.02
N TYR A 96 1.35 -9.00 -11.19
CA TYR A 96 1.88 -7.64 -11.02
C TYR A 96 2.42 -7.08 -12.33
N THR A 97 2.93 -7.93 -13.21
CA THR A 97 3.41 -7.53 -14.54
C THR A 97 2.32 -6.91 -15.41
N LEU A 98 1.05 -7.33 -15.22
CA LEU A 98 -0.10 -6.76 -15.92
C LEU A 98 -0.43 -5.32 -15.46
N LEU A 99 0.12 -4.90 -14.34
CA LEU A 99 -0.08 -3.57 -13.77
C LEU A 99 1.14 -2.64 -13.94
N ASN A 100 2.20 -3.11 -14.60
CA ASN A 100 3.37 -2.27 -14.89
C ASN A 100 2.94 -1.09 -15.78
N ASP A 101 3.39 0.11 -15.41
CA ASP A 101 3.10 1.38 -16.09
C ASP A 101 1.60 1.71 -16.26
N LYS A 102 0.72 1.09 -15.45
CA LYS A 102 -0.74 1.33 -15.50
C LYS A 102 -1.23 2.45 -14.57
N ALA A 103 -0.37 3.01 -13.73
CA ALA A 103 -0.77 4.11 -12.86
C ALA A 103 -1.36 5.28 -13.66
N LYS A 104 -2.55 5.75 -13.24
CA LYS A 104 -3.32 6.80 -13.90
C LYS A 104 -3.83 6.47 -15.32
N LYS A 105 -3.75 5.23 -15.78
CA LYS A 105 -4.28 4.78 -17.07
C LYS A 105 -5.56 3.96 -16.86
N LYS A 106 -6.53 4.11 -17.74
CA LYS A 106 -7.74 3.29 -17.73
C LYS A 106 -7.36 1.82 -17.96
N THR A 107 -7.81 0.96 -17.10
CA THR A 107 -7.54 -0.48 -17.11
C THR A 107 -8.85 -1.24 -17.02
N LEU A 108 -9.09 -2.18 -17.93
CA LEU A 108 -10.26 -3.03 -17.93
C LEU A 108 -10.02 -4.22 -16.99
N VAL A 109 -10.95 -4.45 -16.08
CA VAL A 109 -10.89 -5.56 -15.13
C VAL A 109 -12.13 -6.42 -15.27
N SER A 110 -11.95 -7.71 -15.58
CA SER A 110 -13.05 -8.69 -15.64
C SER A 110 -13.20 -9.36 -14.28
N LEU A 111 -14.42 -9.34 -13.77
CA LEU A 111 -14.77 -9.78 -12.42
C LEU A 111 -15.78 -10.94 -12.47
N TYR A 112 -15.71 -11.80 -11.47
CA TYR A 112 -16.59 -12.96 -11.31
C TYR A 112 -17.08 -13.08 -9.86
N ASN A 113 -18.37 -13.23 -9.69
CA ASN A 113 -18.97 -13.55 -8.41
C ASN A 113 -19.20 -15.07 -8.31
N PRO A 114 -18.46 -15.80 -7.47
CA PRO A 114 -18.61 -17.26 -7.36
C PRO A 114 -19.95 -17.70 -6.75
N GLN A 115 -20.64 -16.83 -6.03
CA GLN A 115 -21.94 -17.14 -5.41
C GLN A 115 -23.09 -17.03 -6.41
N THR A 116 -23.13 -15.93 -7.17
CA THR A 116 -24.21 -15.67 -8.15
C THR A 116 -23.90 -16.18 -9.56
N LYS A 117 -22.63 -16.56 -9.83
CA LYS A 117 -22.11 -16.94 -11.16
C LYS A 117 -22.12 -15.78 -12.19
N GLU A 118 -22.34 -14.56 -11.73
CA GLU A 118 -22.32 -13.35 -12.57
C GLU A 118 -20.88 -13.00 -12.96
N ARG A 119 -20.70 -12.59 -14.22
CA ARG A 119 -19.47 -11.99 -14.74
C ARG A 119 -19.78 -10.62 -15.29
N TRP A 120 -18.88 -9.69 -15.03
CA TRP A 120 -18.98 -8.32 -15.56
C TRP A 120 -17.60 -7.71 -15.70
N GLU A 121 -17.55 -6.54 -16.28
CA GLU A 121 -16.31 -5.79 -16.46
C GLU A 121 -16.44 -4.39 -15.87
N GLU A 122 -15.35 -3.91 -15.30
CA GLU A 122 -15.23 -2.54 -14.79
C GLU A 122 -13.96 -1.90 -15.35
N VAL A 123 -14.06 -0.60 -15.67
CA VAL A 123 -12.89 0.21 -16.04
C VAL A 123 -12.48 1.01 -14.84
N VAL A 124 -11.26 0.78 -14.37
CA VAL A 124 -10.68 1.47 -13.22
C VAL A 124 -9.41 2.22 -13.61
N ILE A 125 -8.99 3.13 -12.76
CA ILE A 125 -7.72 3.85 -12.92
C ILE A 125 -6.81 3.43 -11.76
N PRO A 126 -5.84 2.51 -11.99
CA PRO A 126 -4.92 2.09 -10.96
C PRO A 126 -4.10 3.26 -10.41
N ILE A 127 -3.73 3.14 -9.14
CA ILE A 127 -2.90 4.13 -8.42
C ILE A 127 -1.44 3.70 -8.38
N SER A 128 -0.55 4.65 -8.12
CA SER A 128 0.88 4.34 -7.92
C SER A 128 1.12 3.58 -6.60
N GLY A 129 2.26 2.90 -6.50
CA GLY A 129 2.66 2.24 -5.26
C GLY A 129 2.76 3.22 -4.07
N SER A 130 3.22 4.45 -4.29
CA SER A 130 3.27 5.47 -3.24
C SER A 130 1.86 5.87 -2.76
N ALA A 131 0.91 6.04 -3.68
CA ALA A 131 -0.48 6.31 -3.32
C ALA A 131 -1.11 5.12 -2.55
N LEU A 132 -0.83 3.89 -2.97
CA LEU A 132 -1.24 2.70 -2.23
C LEU A 132 -0.68 2.71 -0.79
N ASN A 133 0.61 3.00 -0.62
CA ASN A 133 1.23 3.05 0.70
C ASN A 133 0.56 4.07 1.62
N THR A 134 0.19 5.24 1.09
CA THR A 134 -0.58 6.25 1.85
C THR A 134 -1.95 5.71 2.30
N LEU A 135 -2.66 5.00 1.42
CA LEU A 135 -3.95 4.39 1.78
C LEU A 135 -3.79 3.28 2.82
N LEU A 136 -2.78 2.42 2.67
CA LEU A 136 -2.48 1.35 3.63
C LEU A 136 -2.10 1.92 5.00
N TYR A 137 -1.32 2.98 5.02
CA TYR A 137 -0.96 3.67 6.25
C TYR A 137 -2.19 4.27 6.94
N THR A 138 -3.04 4.96 6.20
CA THR A 138 -4.31 5.50 6.72
C THR A 138 -5.21 4.39 7.28
N ARG A 139 -5.30 3.27 6.56
CA ARG A 139 -6.04 2.08 7.01
C ARG A 139 -5.47 1.54 8.33
N TRP A 140 -4.16 1.43 8.43
CA TRP A 140 -3.48 0.97 9.66
C TRP A 140 -3.77 1.88 10.85
N VAL A 141 -3.67 3.21 10.69
CA VAL A 141 -3.99 4.19 11.74
C VAL A 141 -5.44 4.03 12.21
N LYS A 142 -6.40 3.93 11.27
CA LYS A 142 -7.82 3.71 11.60
C LYS A 142 -8.05 2.42 12.37
N GLN A 143 -7.37 1.33 11.98
CA GLN A 143 -7.46 0.06 12.70
C GLN A 143 -6.92 0.15 14.12
N ARG A 144 -5.77 0.84 14.32
CA ARG A 144 -5.23 1.06 15.67
C ARG A 144 -6.19 1.88 16.54
N ALA A 145 -6.79 2.91 16.00
CA ALA A 145 -7.81 3.69 16.71
C ALA A 145 -9.03 2.83 17.12
N ALA A 146 -9.54 2.02 16.19
CA ALA A 146 -10.65 1.11 16.46
C ALA A 146 -10.30 0.03 17.50
N ASP A 147 -9.07 -0.49 17.46
CA ASP A 147 -8.60 -1.47 18.44
C ASP A 147 -8.51 -0.86 19.85
N VAL A 148 -7.98 0.37 19.98
CA VAL A 148 -7.93 1.08 21.26
C VAL A 148 -9.32 1.36 21.80
N ASP A 149 -10.22 1.85 20.96
CA ASP A 149 -11.63 2.08 21.33
C ASP A 149 -12.29 0.80 21.87
N ARG A 150 -12.18 -0.29 21.09
CA ARG A 150 -12.74 -1.61 21.45
C ARG A 150 -12.17 -2.14 22.77
N TRP A 151 -10.84 -2.15 22.92
CA TRP A 151 -10.18 -2.73 24.10
C TRP A 151 -10.40 -1.89 25.37
N SER A 152 -10.54 -0.58 25.22
CA SER A 152 -10.79 0.32 26.35
C SER A 152 -12.27 0.46 26.71
N GLY A 153 -13.18 -0.06 25.86
CA GLY A 153 -14.62 0.18 25.98
C GLY A 153 -14.96 1.67 25.82
N GLY A 154 -14.32 2.34 24.87
CA GLY A 154 -14.52 3.77 24.58
C GLY A 154 -13.88 4.74 25.59
N ARG A 155 -13.08 4.24 26.55
CA ARG A 155 -12.51 5.08 27.62
C ARG A 155 -11.21 5.76 27.26
N LEU A 156 -10.51 5.29 26.23
CA LEU A 156 -9.25 5.84 25.74
C LEU A 156 -9.41 6.33 24.31
N GLY A 157 -8.90 7.54 24.04
CA GLY A 157 -8.70 8.04 22.69
C GLY A 157 -7.38 7.55 22.11
N TYR A 158 -7.30 7.51 20.77
CA TYR A 158 -6.08 7.21 20.04
C TYR A 158 -5.72 8.40 19.15
N VAL A 159 -4.50 8.88 19.31
CA VAL A 159 -3.93 9.92 18.45
C VAL A 159 -2.64 9.40 17.84
N HIS A 160 -2.46 9.61 16.55
CA HIS A 160 -1.29 9.16 15.81
C HIS A 160 -0.50 10.34 15.24
N ILE A 161 0.81 10.32 15.44
CA ILE A 161 1.74 11.32 14.92
C ILE A 161 2.61 10.63 13.85
N GLU A 162 2.38 10.97 12.60
CA GLU A 162 3.13 10.42 11.47
C GLU A 162 4.56 10.97 11.41
N SER A 163 4.70 12.26 11.64
CA SER A 163 5.98 12.96 11.62
C SER A 163 5.96 14.13 12.58
N ILE A 164 7.14 14.57 13.04
CA ILE A 164 7.24 15.77 13.88
C ILE A 164 7.22 17.00 12.97
N GLY A 165 6.06 17.69 12.92
CA GLY A 165 5.85 18.86 12.08
C GLY A 165 4.49 19.52 12.34
N ASP A 166 4.25 20.67 11.68
CA ASP A 166 3.07 21.50 11.88
C ASP A 166 1.76 20.77 11.55
N ASP A 167 1.74 19.98 10.46
CA ASP A 167 0.55 19.22 10.04
C ASP A 167 0.15 18.17 11.08
N SER A 168 1.13 17.42 11.60
CA SER A 168 0.87 16.45 12.68
C SER A 168 0.43 17.12 13.96
N PHE A 169 1.03 18.27 14.33
CA PHE A 169 0.62 19.06 15.48
C PHE A 169 -0.85 19.50 15.35
N ARG A 170 -1.25 20.04 14.21
CA ARG A 170 -2.63 20.46 13.95
C ARG A 170 -3.61 19.30 14.03
N SER A 171 -3.21 18.13 13.48
CA SER A 171 -4.01 16.92 13.54
C SER A 171 -4.26 16.47 14.98
N VAL A 172 -3.17 16.39 15.77
CA VAL A 172 -3.25 16.03 17.21
C VAL A 172 -4.12 17.02 17.98
N TYR A 173 -3.92 18.33 17.74
CA TYR A 173 -4.70 19.36 18.40
C TYR A 173 -6.19 19.26 18.07
N SER A 174 -6.52 19.03 16.80
CA SER A 174 -7.89 18.81 16.35
C SER A 174 -8.53 17.56 16.97
N ASP A 175 -7.79 16.46 17.05
CA ASP A 175 -8.31 15.21 17.62
C ASP A 175 -8.53 15.36 19.14
N ILE A 176 -7.61 15.96 19.87
CA ILE A 176 -7.74 16.13 21.33
C ILE A 176 -8.86 17.09 21.68
N LEU A 177 -8.94 18.23 21.03
CA LEU A 177 -9.94 19.27 21.36
C LEU A 177 -11.31 19.05 20.70
N GLY A 178 -11.34 18.42 19.49
CA GLY A 178 -12.57 18.20 18.75
C GLY A 178 -13.23 16.86 19.04
N LYS A 179 -12.45 15.79 19.07
CA LYS A 179 -12.98 14.43 19.08
C LYS A 179 -13.11 13.82 20.47
N TYR A 180 -12.21 14.17 21.38
CA TYR A 180 -12.13 13.56 22.70
C TYR A 180 -12.48 14.50 23.87
N ASN A 181 -13.00 15.67 23.58
CA ASN A 181 -13.32 16.68 24.59
C ASN A 181 -14.84 16.87 24.81
N ASN A 182 -15.64 15.84 24.44
CA ASN A 182 -17.11 15.81 24.68
C ASN A 182 -17.46 14.83 25.78
#